data_4baec6ea87d7f6fd4a02597221b4dbe7
#
_entry.id   4baec6ea87d7f6fd4a02597221b4dbe7
#
_cell.length_a   1.000
_cell.length_b   1.000
_cell.length_c   1.000
_cell.angle_alpha   90.00
_cell.angle_beta   90.00
_cell.angle_gamma   90.00
#
_symmetry.space_group_name_H-M   'P 1'
#
loop_
_entity.id
_entity.type
_entity.pdbx_description
1 polymer ?
#
loop_
_entity_poly.entity_id
_entity_poly.type
_entity_poly.pdbx_seq_one_letter_code
_entity_poly.pdbx_strand_id
1 'polypeptide(L)'
;MEQRSTRIGLAVWSALVVLFLWLPLALIMVYAFNTSNVQSWPITSFTTKWFHAAWSSAEVRNALWLSVRVALTATGSALVLGSAAAFAVARFRFFGRETISFLLVLPIALPGIVTGMALNSFFIAGHITVSMWTIVIGHATFCVVIVYNNVLARLRRSSTSLIEASQDLGADGWQTFRFVIWPVLSTALVAGGLLAFALSLDEVVVTFFTAGAQNTLPLLILGYIRLGQQLPVVNAIAFAMILLTVIPVVLAQRLMRDTGVLRRGATAPVVK
;
A
#
# COMPACT_ATOMS: atom_id res chain seq x y z
N MET A 1 -5.29 22.98 -30.19
CA MET A 1 -6.39 22.03 -30.51
C MET A 1 -5.74 20.71 -30.83
N GLU A 2 -5.83 19.72 -29.95
CA GLU A 2 -5.34 18.37 -30.23
C GLU A 2 -6.14 17.77 -31.40
N GLN A 3 -5.44 17.32 -32.43
CA GLN A 3 -6.09 16.68 -33.56
C GLN A 3 -6.79 15.40 -33.10
N ARG A 4 -8.01 15.17 -33.56
CA ARG A 4 -8.83 13.98 -33.20
C ARG A 4 -8.07 12.66 -33.40
N SER A 5 -7.22 12.59 -34.43
CA SER A 5 -6.33 11.47 -34.72
C SER A 5 -5.30 11.21 -33.61
N THR A 6 -4.68 12.25 -33.07
CA THR A 6 -3.70 12.13 -31.96
C THR A 6 -4.38 11.59 -30.69
N ARG A 7 -5.59 12.07 -30.39
CA ARG A 7 -6.37 11.61 -29.23
C ARG A 7 -6.78 10.15 -29.37
N ILE A 8 -7.19 9.71 -30.56
CA ILE A 8 -7.51 8.30 -30.83
C ILE A 8 -6.24 7.43 -30.73
N GLY A 9 -5.13 7.88 -31.34
CA GLY A 9 -3.85 7.16 -31.26
C GLY A 9 -3.39 6.98 -29.80
N LEU A 10 -3.44 8.02 -28.98
CA LEU A 10 -3.10 7.93 -27.56
C LEU A 10 -4.05 7.01 -26.77
N ALA A 11 -5.35 7.03 -27.08
CA ALA A 11 -6.32 6.16 -26.42
C ALA A 11 -6.07 4.68 -26.78
N VAL A 12 -5.80 4.38 -28.04
CA VAL A 12 -5.46 3.00 -28.50
C VAL A 12 -4.16 2.55 -27.83
N TRP A 13 -3.12 3.38 -27.84
CA TRP A 13 -1.85 3.05 -27.19
C TRP A 13 -2.02 2.78 -25.69
N SER A 14 -2.75 3.66 -24.98
CA SER A 14 -3.05 3.46 -23.57
C SER A 14 -3.82 2.16 -23.31
N ALA A 15 -4.80 1.83 -24.17
CA ALA A 15 -5.55 0.59 -24.06
C ALA A 15 -4.67 -0.65 -24.26
N LEU A 16 -3.74 -0.61 -25.22
CA LEU A 16 -2.79 -1.71 -25.47
C LEU A 16 -1.84 -1.90 -24.26
N VAL A 17 -1.32 -0.82 -23.71
CA VAL A 17 -0.46 -0.89 -22.51
C VAL A 17 -1.24 -1.48 -21.33
N VAL A 18 -2.47 -1.02 -21.08
CA VAL A 18 -3.32 -1.58 -20.02
C VAL A 18 -3.59 -3.07 -20.25
N LEU A 19 -3.96 -3.45 -21.48
CA LEU A 19 -4.19 -4.86 -21.83
C LEU A 19 -2.95 -5.72 -21.57
N PHE A 20 -1.77 -5.25 -21.98
CA PHE A 20 -0.50 -5.93 -21.76
C PHE A 20 -0.20 -6.14 -20.26
N LEU A 21 -0.45 -5.12 -19.45
CA LEU A 21 -0.24 -5.20 -17.99
C LEU A 21 -1.23 -6.14 -17.29
N TRP A 22 -2.47 -6.20 -17.78
CA TRP A 22 -3.50 -7.05 -17.21
C TRP A 22 -3.45 -8.51 -17.69
N LEU A 23 -2.79 -8.78 -18.81
CA LEU A 23 -2.71 -10.12 -19.38
C LEU A 23 -2.12 -11.17 -18.42
N PRO A 24 -0.97 -10.95 -17.76
CA PRO A 24 -0.44 -11.90 -16.79
C PRO A 24 -1.39 -12.15 -15.60
N LEU A 25 -2.05 -11.09 -15.12
CA LEU A 25 -3.01 -11.21 -14.02
C LEU A 25 -4.25 -12.00 -14.46
N ALA A 26 -4.74 -11.76 -15.67
CA ALA A 26 -5.85 -12.52 -16.25
C ALA A 26 -5.49 -14.01 -16.40
N LEU A 27 -4.26 -14.33 -16.81
CA LEU A 27 -3.78 -15.71 -16.89
C LEU A 27 -3.78 -16.38 -15.50
N ILE A 28 -3.26 -15.73 -14.47
CA ILE A 28 -3.30 -16.24 -13.09
C ILE A 28 -4.75 -16.50 -12.66
N MET A 29 -5.67 -15.56 -12.93
CA MET A 29 -7.09 -15.71 -12.60
C MET A 29 -7.70 -16.92 -13.31
N VAL A 30 -7.44 -17.09 -14.60
CA VAL A 30 -7.97 -18.21 -15.39
C VAL A 30 -7.38 -19.54 -14.91
N TYR A 31 -6.08 -19.61 -14.65
CA TYR A 31 -5.43 -20.81 -14.13
C TYR A 31 -5.82 -21.16 -12.69
N ALA A 32 -6.27 -20.20 -11.88
CA ALA A 32 -6.82 -20.45 -10.55
C ALA A 32 -8.06 -21.37 -10.59
N PHE A 33 -8.77 -21.38 -11.71
CA PHE A 33 -9.95 -22.23 -11.91
C PHE A 33 -9.68 -23.44 -12.81
N ASN A 34 -8.47 -23.63 -13.35
CA ASN A 34 -8.16 -24.77 -14.20
C ASN A 34 -8.17 -26.08 -13.42
N THR A 35 -8.80 -27.13 -13.95
CA THR A 35 -8.85 -28.46 -13.31
C THR A 35 -7.50 -29.17 -13.33
N SER A 36 -6.64 -28.87 -14.31
CA SER A 36 -5.34 -29.51 -14.47
C SER A 36 -4.35 -29.11 -13.36
N ASN A 37 -3.51 -30.06 -12.94
CA ASN A 37 -2.39 -29.80 -12.06
C ASN A 37 -1.24 -29.06 -12.75
N VAL A 38 -1.24 -29.04 -14.06
CA VAL A 38 -0.21 -28.41 -14.89
C VAL A 38 -0.83 -27.21 -15.59
N GLN A 39 -0.07 -26.14 -15.69
CA GLN A 39 -0.46 -24.93 -16.45
C GLN A 39 -0.34 -25.23 -17.95
N SER A 40 -1.31 -25.94 -18.50
CA SER A 40 -1.36 -26.30 -19.92
C SER A 40 -2.51 -25.57 -20.64
N TRP A 41 -2.35 -25.38 -21.92
CA TRP A 41 -3.36 -24.88 -22.84
C TRP A 41 -3.68 -25.93 -23.91
N PRO A 42 -4.94 -26.12 -24.31
CA PRO A 42 -6.15 -25.41 -23.88
C PRO A 42 -6.69 -25.86 -22.52
N ILE A 43 -7.43 -24.97 -21.84
CA ILE A 43 -8.14 -25.32 -20.59
C ILE A 43 -9.35 -26.15 -20.95
N THR A 44 -9.43 -27.35 -20.40
CA THR A 44 -10.48 -28.32 -20.71
C THR A 44 -11.71 -28.20 -19.81
N SER A 45 -11.50 -27.78 -18.56
CA SER A 45 -12.59 -27.64 -17.59
C SER A 45 -12.21 -26.69 -16.44
N PHE A 46 -13.21 -26.22 -15.71
CA PHE A 46 -13.06 -25.30 -14.58
C PHE A 46 -13.44 -25.96 -13.25
N THR A 47 -12.78 -25.57 -12.17
CA THR A 47 -12.98 -26.08 -10.83
C THR A 47 -12.65 -25.02 -9.77
N THR A 48 -13.26 -25.13 -8.59
CA THR A 48 -12.93 -24.33 -7.40
C THR A 48 -12.16 -25.12 -6.36
N LYS A 49 -11.77 -26.38 -6.66
CA LYS A 49 -11.12 -27.29 -5.70
C LYS A 49 -9.83 -26.70 -5.09
N TRP A 50 -9.10 -25.86 -5.84
CA TRP A 50 -7.85 -25.27 -5.40
C TRP A 50 -8.04 -24.22 -4.31
N PHE A 51 -9.15 -23.48 -4.34
CA PHE A 51 -9.52 -22.56 -3.28
C PHE A 51 -9.83 -23.31 -1.98
N HIS A 52 -10.52 -24.43 -2.09
CA HIS A 52 -10.76 -25.31 -0.93
C HIS A 52 -9.45 -25.91 -0.42
N ALA A 53 -8.57 -26.39 -1.30
CA ALA A 53 -7.27 -26.92 -0.92
C ALA A 53 -6.40 -25.85 -0.24
N ALA A 54 -6.34 -24.62 -0.78
CA ALA A 54 -5.65 -23.50 -0.16
C ALA A 54 -6.19 -23.19 1.24
N TRP A 55 -7.52 -23.11 1.38
CA TRP A 55 -8.14 -22.81 2.67
C TRP A 55 -8.00 -23.93 3.69
N SER A 56 -7.98 -25.20 3.27
CA SER A 56 -7.78 -26.36 4.13
C SER A 56 -6.35 -26.48 4.66
N SER A 57 -5.37 -25.88 3.95
CA SER A 57 -3.97 -25.88 4.39
C SER A 57 -3.79 -24.97 5.60
N ALA A 58 -3.32 -25.54 6.72
CA ALA A 58 -2.96 -24.78 7.92
C ALA A 58 -1.80 -23.80 7.63
N GLU A 59 -0.87 -24.19 6.78
CA GLU A 59 0.28 -23.37 6.39
C GLU A 59 -0.17 -22.09 5.67
N VAL A 60 -1.08 -22.21 4.69
CA VAL A 60 -1.64 -21.06 3.95
C VAL A 60 -2.44 -20.13 4.86
N ARG A 61 -3.28 -20.70 5.75
CA ARG A 61 -4.05 -19.87 6.71
C ARG A 61 -3.14 -19.12 7.69
N ASN A 62 -2.12 -19.80 8.21
CA ASN A 62 -1.17 -19.17 9.14
C ASN A 62 -0.36 -18.06 8.44
N ALA A 63 0.11 -18.32 7.22
CA ALA A 63 0.82 -17.33 6.41
C ALA A 63 -0.06 -16.12 6.05
N LEU A 64 -1.33 -16.35 5.67
CA LEU A 64 -2.30 -15.28 5.42
C LEU A 64 -2.53 -14.43 6.67
N TRP A 65 -2.76 -15.09 7.81
CA TRP A 65 -3.01 -14.39 9.07
C TRP A 65 -1.80 -13.59 9.54
N LEU A 66 -0.60 -14.15 9.38
CA LEU A 66 0.64 -13.43 9.65
C LEU A 66 0.79 -12.21 8.74
N SER A 67 0.55 -12.35 7.42
CA SER A 67 0.61 -11.23 6.47
C SER A 67 -0.34 -10.09 6.86
N VAL A 68 -1.60 -10.43 7.19
CA VAL A 68 -2.60 -9.43 7.58
C VAL A 68 -2.21 -8.73 8.88
N ARG A 69 -1.74 -9.47 9.89
CA ARG A 69 -1.27 -8.88 11.16
C ARG A 69 -0.08 -7.95 10.93
N VAL A 70 0.93 -8.39 10.18
CA VAL A 70 2.10 -7.57 9.85
C VAL A 70 1.69 -6.31 9.12
N ALA A 71 0.86 -6.44 8.07
CA ALA A 71 0.41 -5.30 7.29
C ALA A 71 -0.40 -4.30 8.11
N LEU A 72 -1.31 -4.76 8.97
CA LEU A 72 -2.09 -3.87 9.85
C LEU A 72 -1.22 -3.18 10.89
N THR A 73 -0.30 -3.90 11.54
CA THR A 73 0.56 -3.33 12.58
C THR A 73 1.60 -2.38 11.98
N ALA A 74 2.22 -2.72 10.84
CA ALA A 74 3.15 -1.83 10.15
C ALA A 74 2.45 -0.56 9.63
N THR A 75 1.24 -0.71 9.06
CA THR A 75 0.43 0.43 8.60
C THR A 75 0.00 1.31 9.78
N GLY A 76 -0.46 0.72 10.88
CA GLY A 76 -0.81 1.46 12.09
C GLY A 76 0.36 2.26 12.63
N SER A 77 1.53 1.64 12.75
CA SER A 77 2.77 2.32 13.15
C SER A 77 3.14 3.43 12.18
N ALA A 78 3.01 3.18 10.87
CA ALA A 78 3.30 4.16 9.83
C ALA A 78 2.35 5.36 9.86
N LEU A 79 1.05 5.13 10.12
CA LEU A 79 0.07 6.20 10.26
C LEU A 79 0.42 7.12 11.43
N VAL A 80 0.85 6.58 12.55
CA VAL A 80 1.26 7.39 13.71
C VAL A 80 2.58 8.11 13.45
N LEU A 81 3.64 7.37 13.14
CA LEU A 81 5.00 7.92 13.01
C LEU A 81 5.13 8.82 11.78
N GLY A 82 4.61 8.38 10.62
CA GLY A 82 4.67 9.13 9.37
C GLY A 82 3.87 10.43 9.44
N SER A 83 2.68 10.39 10.07
CA SER A 83 1.86 11.60 10.24
C SER A 83 2.49 12.58 11.22
N ALA A 84 3.03 12.09 12.35
CA ALA A 84 3.72 12.94 13.32
C ALA A 84 4.93 13.62 12.70
N ALA A 85 5.75 12.87 11.96
CA ALA A 85 6.90 13.41 11.23
C ALA A 85 6.49 14.43 10.16
N ALA A 86 5.45 14.13 9.36
CA ALA A 86 4.93 15.05 8.35
C ALA A 86 4.40 16.35 8.97
N PHE A 87 3.69 16.24 10.11
CA PHE A 87 3.19 17.40 10.83
C PHE A 87 4.33 18.25 11.41
N ALA A 88 5.33 17.61 12.04
CA ALA A 88 6.50 18.29 12.55
C ALA A 88 7.25 19.05 11.46
N VAL A 89 7.54 18.40 10.34
CA VAL A 89 8.23 19.01 9.20
C VAL A 89 7.38 20.10 8.51
N ALA A 90 6.07 19.98 8.48
CA ALA A 90 5.20 20.99 7.85
C ALA A 90 5.05 22.26 8.70
N ARG A 91 4.99 22.11 10.03
CA ARG A 91 4.59 23.19 10.96
C ARG A 91 5.75 23.86 11.65
N PHE A 92 6.81 23.12 11.95
CA PHE A 92 7.91 23.66 12.75
C PHE A 92 9.11 23.95 11.88
N ARG A 93 9.82 25.03 12.23
CA ARG A 93 11.16 25.36 11.69
C ARG A 93 12.18 24.97 12.74
N PHE A 94 12.98 23.96 12.46
CA PHE A 94 14.02 23.47 13.35
C PHE A 94 15.28 23.12 12.56
N PHE A 95 16.42 23.11 13.24
CA PHE A 95 17.70 22.72 12.66
C PHE A 95 17.66 21.26 12.18
N GLY A 96 18.13 21.00 10.95
CA GLY A 96 18.12 19.62 10.39
C GLY A 96 16.81 19.16 9.78
N ARG A 97 15.79 20.02 9.65
CA ARG A 97 14.48 19.67 9.06
C ARG A 97 14.60 19.00 7.69
N GLU A 98 15.44 19.51 6.80
CA GLU A 98 15.64 18.96 5.47
C GLU A 98 16.40 17.63 5.51
N THR A 99 17.40 17.53 6.39
CA THR A 99 18.15 16.30 6.63
C THR A 99 17.24 15.18 7.15
N ILE A 100 16.34 15.49 8.11
CA ILE A 100 15.37 14.52 8.62
C ILE A 100 14.40 14.10 7.52
N SER A 101 13.90 15.05 6.71
CA SER A 101 13.04 14.71 5.56
C SER A 101 13.74 13.80 4.57
N PHE A 102 15.01 14.06 4.28
CA PHE A 102 15.83 13.23 3.41
C PHE A 102 16.04 11.82 3.99
N LEU A 103 16.43 11.72 5.27
CA LEU A 103 16.63 10.45 5.95
C LEU A 103 15.36 9.61 6.04
N LEU A 104 14.21 10.25 6.23
CA LEU A 104 12.91 9.56 6.23
C LEU A 104 12.57 8.96 4.86
N VAL A 105 12.97 9.60 3.78
CA VAL A 105 12.68 9.10 2.42
C VAL A 105 13.70 8.07 1.96
N LEU A 106 14.89 8.05 2.53
CA LEU A 106 15.99 7.18 2.14
C LEU A 106 15.64 5.69 2.01
N PRO A 107 14.88 5.08 2.96
CA PRO A 107 14.56 3.65 2.88
C PRO A 107 13.83 3.22 1.62
N ILE A 108 12.99 4.07 1.03
CA ILE A 108 12.28 3.74 -0.21
C ILE A 108 13.16 3.91 -1.46
N ALA A 109 14.23 4.70 -1.35
CA ALA A 109 15.19 4.89 -2.42
C ALA A 109 16.24 3.76 -2.48
N LEU A 110 16.40 3.01 -1.39
CA LEU A 110 17.31 1.87 -1.33
C LEU A 110 16.66 0.62 -1.92
N PRO A 111 17.41 -0.24 -2.63
CA PRO A 111 16.91 -1.55 -3.02
C PRO A 111 16.46 -2.36 -1.80
N GLY A 112 15.27 -2.99 -1.86
CA GLY A 112 14.71 -3.76 -0.73
C GLY A 112 15.65 -4.83 -0.17
N ILE A 113 16.47 -5.44 -1.03
CA ILE A 113 17.48 -6.42 -0.62
C ILE A 113 18.53 -5.79 0.31
N VAL A 114 18.96 -4.56 0.03
CA VAL A 114 19.96 -3.84 0.86
C VAL A 114 19.35 -3.51 2.22
N THR A 115 18.11 -3.01 2.23
CA THR A 115 17.37 -2.70 3.47
C THR A 115 17.15 -3.97 4.29
N GLY A 116 16.73 -5.07 3.67
CA GLY A 116 16.50 -6.34 4.33
C GLY A 116 17.77 -6.92 4.95
N MET A 117 18.88 -6.92 4.20
CA MET A 117 20.18 -7.37 4.69
C MET A 117 20.70 -6.52 5.85
N ALA A 118 20.59 -5.18 5.75
CA ALA A 118 21.00 -4.27 6.80
C ALA A 118 20.21 -4.50 8.10
N LEU A 119 18.89 -4.67 7.99
CA LEU A 119 18.02 -4.98 9.14
C LEU A 119 18.37 -6.34 9.75
N ASN A 120 18.60 -7.35 8.93
CA ASN A 120 19.01 -8.67 9.42
C ASN A 120 20.33 -8.59 10.19
N SER A 121 21.34 -7.89 9.63
CA SER A 121 22.63 -7.67 10.30
C SER A 121 22.47 -6.91 11.62
N PHE A 122 21.61 -5.91 11.64
CA PHE A 122 21.27 -5.15 12.85
C PHE A 122 20.63 -6.04 13.93
N PHE A 123 19.68 -6.89 13.54
CA PHE A 123 19.02 -7.82 14.48
C PHE A 123 20.01 -8.85 15.05
N ILE A 124 20.88 -9.40 14.20
CA ILE A 124 21.93 -10.34 14.64
C ILE A 124 22.90 -9.64 15.61
N ALA A 125 23.42 -8.48 15.27
CA ALA A 125 24.34 -7.72 16.11
C ALA A 125 23.71 -7.32 17.46
N GLY A 126 22.41 -7.03 17.46
CA GLY A 126 21.64 -6.70 18.65
C GLY A 126 21.13 -7.90 19.45
N HIS A 127 21.47 -9.14 19.04
CA HIS A 127 20.93 -10.38 19.63
C HIS A 127 19.38 -10.42 19.65
N ILE A 128 18.74 -9.76 18.67
CA ILE A 128 17.28 -9.70 18.54
C ILE A 128 16.81 -10.96 17.81
N THR A 129 16.02 -11.78 18.49
CA THR A 129 15.40 -12.96 17.88
C THR A 129 14.39 -12.54 16.80
N VAL A 130 14.56 -13.07 15.59
CA VAL A 130 13.62 -12.80 14.48
C VAL A 130 12.23 -13.33 14.79
N SER A 131 11.21 -12.54 14.53
CA SER A 131 9.83 -12.80 14.90
C SER A 131 8.88 -11.98 14.02
N MET A 132 7.56 -12.05 14.26
CA MET A 132 6.60 -11.15 13.63
C MET A 132 7.00 -9.67 13.78
N TRP A 133 7.58 -9.28 14.93
CA TRP A 133 7.96 -7.88 15.19
C TRP A 133 9.13 -7.40 14.34
N THR A 134 10.09 -8.28 14.01
CA THR A 134 11.18 -7.94 13.08
C THR A 134 10.67 -7.74 11.66
N ILE A 135 9.65 -8.50 11.25
CA ILE A 135 8.95 -8.26 9.98
C ILE A 135 8.23 -6.91 10.03
N VAL A 136 7.48 -6.62 11.10
CA VAL A 136 6.77 -5.34 11.28
C VAL A 136 7.74 -4.15 11.23
N ILE A 137 8.89 -4.23 11.90
CA ILE A 137 9.92 -3.18 11.84
C ILE A 137 10.41 -3.01 10.41
N GLY A 138 10.72 -4.11 9.72
CA GLY A 138 11.14 -4.07 8.32
C GLY A 138 10.12 -3.39 7.42
N HIS A 139 8.84 -3.77 7.54
CA HIS A 139 7.76 -3.18 6.76
C HIS A 139 7.48 -1.71 7.15
N ALA A 140 7.60 -1.36 8.43
CA ALA A 140 7.40 0.01 8.89
C ALA A 140 8.41 0.97 8.25
N THR A 141 9.63 0.55 7.93
CA THR A 141 10.66 1.43 7.34
C THR A 141 10.20 2.11 6.06
N PHE A 142 9.51 1.40 5.17
CA PHE A 142 8.99 1.99 3.93
C PHE A 142 7.53 2.47 4.05
N CYS A 143 6.71 1.83 4.88
CA CYS A 143 5.34 2.27 5.12
C CYS A 143 5.28 3.68 5.72
N VAL A 144 6.17 4.01 6.66
CA VAL A 144 6.29 5.35 7.24
C VAL A 144 6.55 6.41 6.17
N VAL A 145 7.40 6.11 5.20
CA VAL A 145 7.71 7.02 4.09
C VAL A 145 6.47 7.32 3.24
N ILE A 146 5.69 6.29 2.94
CA ILE A 146 4.46 6.44 2.13
C ILE A 146 3.44 7.34 2.84
N VAL A 147 3.19 7.07 4.12
CA VAL A 147 2.28 7.90 4.92
C VAL A 147 2.81 9.33 5.06
N TYR A 148 4.10 9.48 5.41
CA TYR A 148 4.78 10.77 5.52
C TYR A 148 4.59 11.61 4.25
N ASN A 149 4.89 11.06 3.08
CA ASN A 149 4.78 11.77 1.81
C ASN A 149 3.34 12.18 1.49
N ASN A 150 2.35 11.31 1.71
CA ASN A 150 0.94 11.61 1.47
C ASN A 150 0.44 12.73 2.41
N VAL A 151 0.74 12.63 3.70
CA VAL A 151 0.34 13.62 4.70
C VAL A 151 1.05 14.94 4.49
N LEU A 152 2.37 14.94 4.24
CA LEU A 152 3.15 16.14 3.98
C LEU A 152 2.66 16.87 2.72
N ALA A 153 2.41 16.15 1.64
CA ALA A 153 1.87 16.72 0.42
C ALA A 153 0.49 17.36 0.65
N ARG A 154 -0.34 16.77 1.50
CA ARG A 154 -1.65 17.33 1.86
C ARG A 154 -1.52 18.58 2.72
N LEU A 155 -0.66 18.56 3.74
CA LEU A 155 -0.40 19.71 4.60
C LEU A 155 0.16 20.89 3.81
N ARG A 156 1.08 20.67 2.87
CA ARG A 156 1.64 21.72 2.01
C ARG A 156 0.62 22.36 1.06
N ARG A 157 -0.43 21.63 0.67
CA ARG A 157 -1.52 22.14 -0.17
C ARG A 157 -2.62 22.83 0.63
N SER A 158 -2.65 22.65 1.93
CA SER A 158 -3.65 23.29 2.80
C SER A 158 -3.21 24.72 3.09
N SER A 159 -4.12 25.68 2.87
CA SER A 159 -3.85 27.07 3.20
C SER A 159 -3.68 27.28 4.70
N THR A 160 -2.65 27.99 5.09
CA THR A 160 -2.46 28.43 6.49
C THR A 160 -3.59 29.38 6.91
N SER A 161 -4.18 30.11 5.97
CA SER A 161 -5.29 31.03 6.24
C SER A 161 -6.53 30.39 6.87
N LEU A 162 -6.78 29.09 6.63
CA LEU A 162 -7.89 28.38 7.28
C LEU A 162 -7.64 28.20 8.80
N ILE A 163 -6.38 28.04 9.19
CA ILE A 163 -6.00 27.89 10.58
C ILE A 163 -6.02 29.25 11.27
N GLU A 164 -5.46 30.26 10.63
CA GLU A 164 -5.48 31.66 11.09
C GLU A 164 -6.93 32.12 11.26
N ALA A 165 -7.79 31.92 10.28
CA ALA A 165 -9.22 32.24 10.38
C ALA A 165 -9.94 31.52 11.52
N SER A 166 -9.58 30.24 11.80
CA SER A 166 -10.16 29.52 12.95
C SER A 166 -9.74 30.12 14.27
N GLN A 167 -8.50 30.58 14.38
CA GLN A 167 -7.96 31.24 15.59
C GLN A 167 -8.56 32.63 15.76
N ASP A 168 -8.74 33.39 14.69
CA ASP A 168 -9.43 34.69 14.70
C ASP A 168 -10.88 34.58 15.18
N LEU A 169 -11.53 33.43 14.92
CA LEU A 169 -12.87 33.12 15.44
C LEU A 169 -12.86 32.58 16.88
N GLY A 170 -11.69 32.56 17.55
CA GLY A 170 -11.55 32.15 18.93
C GLY A 170 -11.44 30.66 19.18
N ALA A 171 -11.20 29.85 18.10
CA ALA A 171 -11.00 28.41 18.24
C ALA A 171 -9.66 28.11 18.95
N ASP A 172 -9.69 27.23 19.94
CA ASP A 172 -8.49 26.72 20.60
C ASP A 172 -7.76 25.71 19.68
N GLY A 173 -6.56 25.27 20.13
CA GLY A 173 -5.73 24.35 19.34
C GLY A 173 -6.41 23.00 19.06
N TRP A 174 -7.23 22.47 19.99
CA TRP A 174 -7.96 21.23 19.83
C TRP A 174 -9.15 21.39 18.86
N GLN A 175 -9.88 22.49 18.95
CA GLN A 175 -10.98 22.84 18.05
C GLN A 175 -10.44 23.02 16.63
N THR A 176 -9.35 23.76 16.44
CA THR A 176 -8.66 23.91 15.16
C THR A 176 -8.22 22.55 14.60
N PHE A 177 -7.61 21.70 15.43
CA PHE A 177 -7.22 20.36 14.99
C PHE A 177 -8.44 19.53 14.59
N ARG A 178 -9.47 19.45 15.43
CA ARG A 178 -10.63 18.57 15.24
C ARG A 178 -11.50 18.98 14.06
N PHE A 179 -11.73 20.30 13.89
CA PHE A 179 -12.70 20.80 12.93
C PHE A 179 -12.08 21.33 11.61
N VAL A 180 -10.80 21.70 11.62
CA VAL A 180 -10.11 22.25 10.44
C VAL A 180 -9.06 21.27 9.91
N ILE A 181 -8.11 20.84 10.74
CA ILE A 181 -6.96 20.06 10.31
C ILE A 181 -7.36 18.60 10.03
N TRP A 182 -8.06 17.95 10.96
CA TRP A 182 -8.42 16.54 10.86
C TRP A 182 -9.25 16.20 9.60
N PRO A 183 -10.32 16.93 9.24
CA PRO A 183 -11.07 16.67 8.01
C PRO A 183 -10.22 16.77 6.74
N VAL A 184 -9.23 17.68 6.75
CA VAL A 184 -8.30 17.84 5.64
C VAL A 184 -7.31 16.68 5.55
N LEU A 185 -6.81 16.21 6.70
CA LEU A 185 -5.83 15.12 6.77
C LEU A 185 -6.43 13.74 6.59
N SER A 186 -7.68 13.53 6.98
CA SER A 186 -8.32 12.20 6.96
C SER A 186 -8.23 11.53 5.59
N THR A 187 -8.42 12.27 4.51
CA THR A 187 -8.31 11.75 3.14
C THR A 187 -6.88 11.29 2.79
N ALA A 188 -5.87 12.04 3.25
CA ALA A 188 -4.47 11.68 3.05
C ALA A 188 -4.04 10.48 3.91
N LEU A 189 -4.58 10.40 5.14
CA LEU A 189 -4.36 9.27 6.04
C LEU A 189 -4.95 7.99 5.48
N VAL A 190 -6.20 8.05 4.99
CA VAL A 190 -6.83 6.89 4.35
C VAL A 190 -6.05 6.46 3.11
N ALA A 191 -5.69 7.40 2.23
CA ALA A 191 -4.93 7.08 1.02
C ALA A 191 -3.53 6.52 1.36
N GLY A 192 -2.78 7.19 2.24
CA GLY A 192 -1.45 6.75 2.67
C GLY A 192 -1.49 5.41 3.41
N GLY A 193 -2.49 5.21 4.28
CA GLY A 193 -2.68 3.96 5.01
C GLY A 193 -3.00 2.78 4.09
N LEU A 194 -3.87 2.97 3.11
CA LEU A 194 -4.21 1.90 2.15
C LEU A 194 -3.03 1.55 1.25
N LEU A 195 -2.25 2.54 0.81
CA LEU A 195 -1.03 2.29 0.05
C LEU A 195 0.00 1.54 0.90
N ALA A 196 0.22 1.97 2.15
CA ALA A 196 1.12 1.32 3.09
C ALA A 196 0.69 -0.13 3.37
N PHE A 197 -0.61 -0.37 3.57
CA PHE A 197 -1.17 -1.70 3.76
C PHE A 197 -0.95 -2.60 2.54
N ALA A 198 -1.25 -2.10 1.34
CA ALA A 198 -1.06 -2.86 0.11
C ALA A 198 0.42 -3.23 -0.12
N LEU A 199 1.34 -2.27 0.06
CA LEU A 199 2.78 -2.51 -0.05
C LEU A 199 3.28 -3.51 1.00
N SER A 200 2.80 -3.43 2.23
CA SER A 200 3.18 -4.37 3.28
C SER A 200 2.66 -5.79 3.02
N LEU A 201 1.47 -5.93 2.39
CA LEU A 201 0.93 -7.25 2.03
C LEU A 201 1.73 -7.96 0.93
N ASP A 202 2.34 -7.20 0.01
CA ASP A 202 3.06 -7.73 -1.16
C ASP A 202 4.58 -7.85 -0.93
N GLU A 203 5.08 -7.38 0.22
CA GLU A 203 6.52 -7.33 0.48
C GLU A 203 7.12 -8.72 0.73
N VAL A 204 8.01 -9.12 -0.15
CA VAL A 204 8.72 -10.41 -0.11
C VAL A 204 10.18 -10.26 0.29
N VAL A 205 10.85 -9.24 -0.26
CA VAL A 205 12.31 -9.13 -0.19
C VAL A 205 12.77 -8.82 1.22
N VAL A 206 12.22 -7.78 1.84
CA VAL A 206 12.55 -7.42 3.23
C VAL A 206 12.08 -8.52 4.18
N THR A 207 10.89 -9.11 3.92
CA THR A 207 10.37 -10.24 4.69
C THR A 207 11.34 -11.41 4.69
N PHE A 208 11.92 -11.77 3.55
CA PHE A 208 12.86 -12.88 3.43
C PHE A 208 14.03 -12.78 4.42
N PHE A 209 14.52 -11.58 4.67
CA PHE A 209 15.62 -11.35 5.62
C PHE A 209 15.19 -11.18 7.07
N THR A 210 13.93 -10.87 7.33
CA THR A 210 13.44 -10.48 8.67
C THR A 210 12.48 -11.49 9.30
N ALA A 211 12.01 -12.50 8.55
CA ALA A 211 10.97 -13.42 9.01
C ALA A 211 11.51 -14.64 9.78
N GLY A 212 12.78 -15.02 9.59
CA GLY A 212 13.33 -16.26 10.16
C GLY A 212 12.59 -17.49 9.64
N ALA A 213 12.01 -18.27 10.55
CA ALA A 213 11.25 -19.48 10.22
C ALA A 213 9.77 -19.20 9.89
N GLN A 214 9.32 -17.95 9.98
CA GLN A 214 7.93 -17.57 9.70
C GLN A 214 7.75 -17.26 8.22
N ASN A 215 6.60 -17.64 7.68
CA ASN A 215 6.25 -17.34 6.29
C ASN A 215 5.05 -16.39 6.23
N THR A 216 5.23 -15.22 5.63
CA THR A 216 4.11 -14.44 5.11
C THR A 216 3.57 -15.10 3.84
N LEU A 217 2.36 -14.74 3.43
CA LEU A 217 1.73 -15.38 2.27
C LEU A 217 2.53 -15.18 0.96
N PRO A 218 3.07 -13.99 0.65
CA PRO A 218 3.94 -13.82 -0.52
C PRO A 218 5.22 -14.66 -0.44
N LEU A 219 5.82 -14.76 0.75
CA LEU A 219 7.02 -15.57 0.94
C LEU A 219 6.74 -17.07 0.78
N LEU A 220 5.59 -17.55 1.25
CA LEU A 220 5.10 -18.91 1.04
C LEU A 220 4.87 -19.21 -0.45
N ILE A 221 4.21 -18.31 -1.16
CA ILE A 221 4.01 -18.38 -2.61
C ILE A 221 5.35 -18.51 -3.35
N LEU A 222 6.33 -17.68 -3.00
CA LEU A 222 7.67 -17.74 -3.56
C LEU A 222 8.33 -19.10 -3.31
N GLY A 223 8.15 -19.67 -2.10
CA GLY A 223 8.63 -21.01 -1.74
C GLY A 223 8.02 -22.09 -2.64
N TYR A 224 6.70 -22.09 -2.83
CA TYR A 224 6.01 -23.05 -3.69
C TYR A 224 6.44 -22.95 -5.15
N ILE A 225 6.60 -21.72 -5.67
CA ILE A 225 7.07 -21.48 -7.05
C ILE A 225 8.50 -22.03 -7.24
N ARG A 226 9.41 -21.75 -6.30
CA ARG A 226 10.80 -22.21 -6.37
C ARG A 226 10.93 -23.73 -6.37
N LEU A 227 10.06 -24.42 -5.64
CA LEU A 227 10.02 -25.88 -5.57
C LEU A 227 9.22 -26.51 -6.71
N GLY A 228 8.58 -25.73 -7.57
CA GLY A 228 7.69 -26.23 -8.62
C GLY A 228 6.47 -26.99 -8.08
N GLN A 229 6.06 -26.71 -6.83
CA GLN A 229 4.99 -27.42 -6.15
C GLN A 229 3.70 -26.61 -6.11
N GLN A 230 2.57 -27.31 -6.13
CA GLN A 230 1.23 -26.76 -5.89
C GLN A 230 0.88 -25.52 -6.74
N LEU A 231 1.38 -25.42 -7.98
CA LEU A 231 1.14 -24.28 -8.86
C LEU A 231 -0.35 -23.88 -8.99
N PRO A 232 -1.32 -24.81 -9.07
CA PRO A 232 -2.73 -24.42 -9.10
C PRO A 232 -3.21 -23.78 -7.79
N VAL A 233 -2.70 -24.24 -6.64
CA VAL A 233 -2.97 -23.65 -5.33
C VAL A 233 -2.36 -22.27 -5.25
N VAL A 234 -1.14 -22.07 -5.77
CA VAL A 234 -0.50 -20.76 -5.88
C VAL A 234 -1.34 -19.79 -6.66
N ASN A 235 -1.91 -20.18 -7.81
CA ASN A 235 -2.80 -19.33 -8.60
C ASN A 235 -4.08 -18.95 -7.83
N ALA A 236 -4.67 -19.90 -7.10
CA ALA A 236 -5.85 -19.63 -6.28
C ALA A 236 -5.55 -18.65 -5.14
N ILE A 237 -4.37 -18.80 -4.48
CA ILE A 237 -3.92 -17.88 -3.44
C ILE A 237 -3.63 -16.50 -4.04
N ALA A 238 -2.92 -16.43 -5.17
CA ALA A 238 -2.62 -15.17 -5.85
C ALA A 238 -3.91 -14.44 -6.28
N PHE A 239 -4.91 -15.16 -6.79
CA PHE A 239 -6.24 -14.59 -7.07
C PHE A 239 -6.90 -14.00 -5.81
N ALA A 240 -6.88 -14.73 -4.70
CA ALA A 240 -7.42 -14.24 -3.42
C ALA A 240 -6.66 -13.00 -2.92
N MET A 241 -5.33 -12.96 -3.09
CA MET A 241 -4.50 -11.81 -2.75
C MET A 241 -4.85 -10.59 -3.61
N ILE A 242 -5.04 -10.77 -4.92
CA ILE A 242 -5.47 -9.69 -5.82
C ILE A 242 -6.80 -9.09 -5.32
N LEU A 243 -7.77 -9.93 -4.97
CA LEU A 243 -9.04 -9.45 -4.41
C LEU A 243 -8.86 -8.71 -3.09
N LEU A 244 -8.03 -9.25 -2.19
CA LEU A 244 -7.75 -8.64 -0.88
C LEU A 244 -7.11 -7.25 -1.01
N THR A 245 -6.29 -7.03 -2.03
CA THR A 245 -5.61 -5.74 -2.26
C THR A 245 -6.45 -4.77 -3.10
N VAL A 246 -7.11 -5.26 -4.14
CA VAL A 246 -7.87 -4.40 -5.07
C VAL A 246 -9.14 -3.85 -4.42
N ILE A 247 -9.85 -4.64 -3.64
CA ILE A 247 -11.11 -4.19 -3.00
C ILE A 247 -10.91 -2.97 -2.11
N PRO A 248 -10.00 -2.96 -1.13
CA PRO A 248 -9.71 -1.77 -0.31
C PRO A 248 -9.30 -0.55 -1.14
N VAL A 249 -8.45 -0.75 -2.15
CA VAL A 249 -7.98 0.34 -3.02
C VAL A 249 -9.13 0.97 -3.80
N VAL A 250 -10.02 0.16 -4.37
CA VAL A 250 -11.20 0.65 -5.11
C VAL A 250 -12.17 1.38 -4.17
N LEU A 251 -12.41 0.83 -2.98
CA LEU A 251 -13.26 1.48 -1.97
C LEU A 251 -12.69 2.84 -1.55
N ALA A 252 -11.38 2.92 -1.31
CA ALA A 252 -10.73 4.19 -0.99
C ALA A 252 -10.84 5.21 -2.10
N GLN A 253 -10.61 4.79 -3.35
CA GLN A 253 -10.74 5.69 -4.50
C GLN A 253 -12.17 6.23 -4.63
N ARG A 254 -13.19 5.41 -4.39
CA ARG A 254 -14.59 5.86 -4.39
C ARG A 254 -14.84 6.89 -3.29
N LEU A 255 -14.46 6.60 -2.06
CA LEU A 255 -14.61 7.51 -0.91
C LEU A 255 -13.90 8.86 -1.13
N MET A 256 -12.72 8.85 -1.77
CA MET A 256 -11.99 10.08 -2.09
C MET A 256 -12.62 10.89 -3.23
N ARG A 257 -13.27 10.23 -4.20
CA ARG A 257 -13.96 10.92 -5.30
C ARG A 257 -15.18 11.69 -4.81
N ASP A 258 -15.95 11.12 -3.89
CA ASP A 258 -17.17 11.76 -3.36
C ASP A 258 -16.87 13.02 -2.56
N THR A 259 -15.73 13.08 -1.86
CA THR A 259 -15.27 14.30 -1.19
C THR A 259 -14.79 15.40 -2.16
N GLY A 260 -14.44 15.06 -3.39
CA GLY A 260 -14.03 15.99 -4.46
C GLY A 260 -15.21 16.64 -5.21
N VAL A 261 -16.38 16.00 -5.24
CA VAL A 261 -17.56 16.49 -5.98
C VAL A 261 -18.22 17.68 -5.28
N LEU A 262 -18.17 17.77 -3.96
CA LEU A 262 -18.71 18.91 -3.21
C LEU A 262 -17.95 20.23 -3.47
N ARG A 263 -16.76 20.18 -4.06
CA ARG A 263 -15.95 21.37 -4.38
C ARG A 263 -16.23 21.97 -5.76
N ARG A 264 -16.93 21.26 -6.65
CA ARG A 264 -17.30 21.75 -7.99
C ARG A 264 -18.63 22.50 -8.04
N GLY A 265 -19.44 22.45 -6.97
CA GLY A 265 -20.73 23.11 -6.88
C GLY A 265 -20.71 24.55 -6.36
N ALA A 266 -19.56 25.08 -5.94
CA ALA A 266 -19.44 26.40 -5.33
C ALA A 266 -18.84 27.47 -6.26
N THR A 267 -18.96 27.33 -7.58
CA THR A 267 -18.80 28.47 -8.48
C THR A 267 -20.16 29.14 -8.63
N ALA A 268 -20.46 30.03 -7.69
CA ALA A 268 -21.56 30.96 -7.84
C ALA A 268 -21.35 31.79 -9.14
N PRO A 269 -22.38 32.04 -9.94
CA PRO A 269 -22.27 32.93 -11.09
C PRO A 269 -21.98 34.36 -10.60
N VAL A 270 -20.89 34.94 -11.09
CA VAL A 270 -20.62 36.37 -10.95
C VAL A 270 -21.75 37.10 -11.68
N VAL A 271 -22.66 37.68 -10.92
CA VAL A 271 -23.63 38.61 -11.45
C VAL A 271 -22.86 39.84 -11.91
N LYS A 272 -22.99 40.18 -13.21
CA LYS A 272 -22.49 41.42 -13.80
C LYS A 272 -23.29 42.61 -13.29
#